data_b77e670860db901b0b055283c338cd67
#
_entry.id   b77e670860db901b0b055283c338cd67
#
_cell.length_a   1.000
_cell.length_b   1.000
_cell.length_c   1.000
_cell.angle_alpha   90.00
_cell.angle_beta   90.00
_cell.angle_gamma   90.00
#
_symmetry.space_group_name_H-M   'P 1'
#
loop_
_entity.id
_entity.type
_entity.pdbx_description
1 polymer ?
#
loop_
_entity_poly.entity_id
_entity_poly.type
_entity_poly.pdbx_seq_one_letter_code
_entity_poly.pdbx_strand_id
1 'polypeptide(L)'
;MNIKNTGKIFAVLGGLTALTVLSSEIFYDFSINTKSPIHMSKLNNLVQKATNTSGSEEEASAKYSGLTGTPEMKKWYAEHGEDVYITSDSLRLHGKKFKNDGSKYVIVCHGYTSKAKHMAGFVNKFHSFGYNVLAVDARAHGDSEGTKIGMGWPDRFDVIEWIKLILSWDANAQIILHGVSMGAATVLMASGEVLPKNVKAVIADCGYTSEWDEFRLEAKNLHIPWFPVLNAASVLSKLRDGYDFKQASALEQVKKSSIPTLFIHGTEDELVPYCMLDELYTAANCEKECLTVKGAGHALSSSVAPELYWNTVENFIAKYITE
;
A
#
# COMPACT_ATOMS: atom_id res chain seq x y z
N MET A 1 21.54 -22.47 -45.71
CA MET A 1 20.56 -21.58 -45.07
C MET A 1 20.58 -20.24 -45.83
N ASN A 2 19.47 -19.81 -46.37
CA ASN A 2 19.43 -18.71 -47.37
C ASN A 2 19.59 -17.36 -46.64
N ILE A 3 20.62 -16.57 -46.99
CA ILE A 3 20.99 -15.28 -46.36
C ILE A 3 19.79 -14.29 -46.33
N LYS A 4 18.88 -14.35 -47.33
CA LYS A 4 17.64 -13.57 -47.34
C LYS A 4 16.66 -13.93 -46.20
N ASN A 5 16.63 -15.14 -45.74
CA ASN A 5 15.77 -15.55 -44.64
C ASN A 5 16.38 -15.15 -43.27
N THR A 6 17.69 -15.15 -43.15
CA THR A 6 18.39 -14.72 -41.95
C THR A 6 18.11 -13.21 -41.66
N GLY A 7 18.20 -12.34 -42.69
CA GLY A 7 17.91 -10.94 -42.53
C GLY A 7 16.46 -10.65 -42.12
N LYS A 8 15.48 -11.39 -42.65
CA LYS A 8 14.07 -11.29 -42.23
C LYS A 8 13.86 -11.72 -40.78
N ILE A 9 14.52 -12.79 -40.32
CA ILE A 9 14.44 -13.26 -38.94
C ILE A 9 15.02 -12.21 -37.99
N PHE A 10 16.17 -11.61 -38.30
CA PHE A 10 16.76 -10.55 -37.48
C PHE A 10 15.87 -9.28 -37.45
N ALA A 11 15.24 -8.90 -38.57
CA ALA A 11 14.31 -7.76 -38.61
C ALA A 11 13.06 -8.03 -37.72
N VAL A 12 12.49 -9.23 -37.81
CA VAL A 12 11.33 -9.62 -36.96
C VAL A 12 11.70 -9.68 -35.48
N LEU A 13 12.84 -10.28 -35.16
CA LEU A 13 13.32 -10.32 -33.76
C LEU A 13 13.63 -8.92 -33.23
N GLY A 14 14.27 -8.06 -34.03
CA GLY A 14 14.52 -6.67 -33.67
C GLY A 14 13.23 -5.87 -33.45
N GLY A 15 12.23 -6.08 -34.32
CA GLY A 15 10.89 -5.47 -34.18
C GLY A 15 10.17 -5.93 -32.92
N LEU A 16 10.18 -7.23 -32.62
CA LEU A 16 9.57 -7.78 -31.39
C LEU A 16 10.27 -7.26 -30.13
N THR A 17 11.60 -7.18 -30.15
CA THR A 17 12.37 -6.62 -29.01
C THR A 17 12.03 -5.14 -28.81
N ALA A 18 11.99 -4.33 -29.86
CA ALA A 18 11.63 -2.91 -29.77
C ALA A 18 10.19 -2.73 -29.25
N LEU A 19 9.24 -3.54 -29.72
CA LEU A 19 7.87 -3.50 -29.24
C LEU A 19 7.77 -3.87 -27.75
N THR A 20 8.51 -4.90 -27.32
CA THR A 20 8.55 -5.31 -25.91
C THR A 20 9.10 -4.18 -25.03
N VAL A 21 10.21 -3.57 -25.42
CA VAL A 21 10.81 -2.44 -24.67
C VAL A 21 9.83 -1.27 -24.59
N LEU A 22 9.20 -0.89 -25.70
CA LEU A 22 8.22 0.20 -25.71
C LEU A 22 7.01 -0.13 -24.81
N SER A 23 6.48 -1.33 -24.88
CA SER A 23 5.35 -1.76 -24.05
C SER A 23 5.71 -1.79 -22.57
N SER A 24 6.94 -2.19 -22.23
CA SER A 24 7.42 -2.19 -20.85
C SER A 24 7.63 -0.77 -20.27
N GLU A 25 8.09 0.18 -21.10
CA GLU A 25 8.15 1.61 -20.75
C GLU A 25 6.75 2.17 -20.48
N ILE A 26 5.79 1.88 -21.35
CA ILE A 26 4.40 2.30 -21.19
C ILE A 26 3.82 1.71 -19.89
N PHE A 27 4.04 0.42 -19.63
CA PHE A 27 3.57 -0.23 -18.41
C PHE A 27 4.19 0.40 -17.16
N TYR A 28 5.50 0.60 -17.16
CA TYR A 28 6.23 1.25 -16.06
C TYR A 28 5.70 2.67 -15.80
N ASP A 29 5.55 3.45 -16.85
CA ASP A 29 5.05 4.82 -16.78
C ASP A 29 3.59 4.89 -16.32
N PHE A 30 2.77 3.92 -16.71
CA PHE A 30 1.39 3.81 -16.28
C PHE A 30 1.26 3.47 -14.79
N SER A 31 2.07 2.51 -14.31
CA SER A 31 1.90 1.96 -12.96
C SER A 31 2.78 2.63 -11.90
N ILE A 32 3.95 3.17 -12.26
CA ILE A 32 4.96 3.63 -11.28
C ILE A 32 5.25 5.12 -11.38
N ASN A 33 5.41 5.66 -12.59
CA ASN A 33 5.91 7.03 -12.79
C ASN A 33 4.79 8.06 -12.72
N THR A 34 4.59 8.69 -11.56
CA THR A 34 3.53 9.70 -11.35
C THR A 34 3.71 10.97 -12.17
N LYS A 35 4.91 11.25 -12.71
CA LYS A 35 5.14 12.36 -13.66
C LYS A 35 4.65 12.06 -15.07
N SER A 36 4.56 10.78 -15.43
CA SER A 36 4.09 10.39 -16.76
C SER A 36 2.67 10.89 -17.02
N PRO A 37 2.38 11.42 -18.23
CA PRO A 37 1.03 11.82 -18.60
C PRO A 37 0.06 10.65 -18.71
N ILE A 38 0.57 9.43 -18.91
CA ILE A 38 -0.22 8.20 -19.00
C ILE A 38 -0.37 7.46 -17.65
N HIS A 39 0.15 8.01 -16.54
CA HIS A 39 0.00 7.37 -15.23
C HIS A 39 -1.48 7.19 -14.88
N MET A 40 -1.82 6.03 -14.29
CA MET A 40 -3.21 5.61 -14.01
C MET A 40 -4.03 6.70 -13.29
N SER A 41 -3.47 7.38 -12.28
CA SER A 41 -4.18 8.43 -11.55
C SER A 41 -4.59 9.62 -12.42
N LYS A 42 -3.78 9.97 -13.42
CA LYS A 42 -4.09 11.07 -14.34
C LYS A 42 -5.14 10.67 -15.36
N LEU A 43 -5.08 9.44 -15.86
CA LEU A 43 -6.08 8.91 -16.78
C LEU A 43 -7.44 8.80 -16.09
N ASN A 44 -7.51 8.30 -14.87
CA ASN A 44 -8.74 8.23 -14.08
C ASN A 44 -9.34 9.63 -13.87
N ASN A 45 -8.53 10.62 -13.52
CA ASN A 45 -8.99 12.02 -13.38
C ASN A 45 -9.52 12.60 -14.70
N LEU A 46 -8.92 12.25 -15.84
CA LEU A 46 -9.41 12.68 -17.16
C LEU A 46 -10.75 12.03 -17.52
N VAL A 47 -10.88 10.72 -17.26
CA VAL A 47 -12.14 9.99 -17.47
C VAL A 47 -13.26 10.56 -16.61
N GLN A 48 -13.03 10.79 -15.32
CA GLN A 48 -14.01 11.40 -14.41
C GLN A 48 -14.47 12.78 -14.89
N LYS A 49 -13.54 13.63 -15.33
CA LYS A 49 -13.87 14.95 -15.91
C LYS A 49 -14.66 14.85 -17.20
N ALA A 50 -14.35 13.89 -18.08
CA ALA A 50 -14.99 13.72 -19.37
C ALA A 50 -16.42 13.14 -19.24
N THR A 51 -16.65 12.30 -18.24
CA THR A 51 -17.94 11.61 -18.04
C THR A 51 -18.93 12.39 -17.20
N ASN A 52 -18.53 13.54 -16.61
CA ASN A 52 -19.38 14.36 -15.74
C ASN A 52 -20.04 13.56 -14.59
N THR A 53 -19.40 12.50 -14.12
CA THR A 53 -19.91 11.59 -13.08
C THR A 53 -19.71 12.18 -11.69
N SER A 54 -20.41 13.26 -11.38
CA SER A 54 -20.48 13.83 -10.00
C SER A 54 -21.23 12.90 -9.02
N GLY A 55 -22.11 12.03 -9.50
CA GLY A 55 -22.76 10.99 -8.66
C GLY A 55 -21.80 9.90 -8.16
N SER A 56 -20.65 9.68 -8.84
CA SER A 56 -19.69 8.66 -8.48
C SER A 56 -18.84 8.99 -7.24
N GLU A 57 -18.65 10.26 -6.91
CA GLU A 57 -17.84 10.65 -5.73
C GLU A 57 -18.60 10.45 -4.41
N GLU A 58 -19.89 10.76 -4.38
CA GLU A 58 -20.74 10.54 -3.19
C GLU A 58 -20.98 9.05 -2.96
N GLU A 59 -21.32 8.29 -4.00
CA GLU A 59 -21.48 6.84 -3.93
C GLU A 59 -20.18 6.13 -3.55
N ALA A 60 -19.05 6.51 -4.15
CA ALA A 60 -17.74 6.00 -3.78
C ALA A 60 -17.38 6.38 -2.34
N SER A 61 -17.66 7.62 -1.91
CA SER A 61 -17.43 8.07 -0.53
C SER A 61 -18.28 7.29 0.47
N ALA A 62 -19.54 6.98 0.13
CA ALA A 62 -20.41 6.17 0.97
C ALA A 62 -19.91 4.70 1.04
N LYS A 63 -19.54 4.12 -0.10
CA LYS A 63 -19.02 2.75 -0.19
C LYS A 63 -17.75 2.56 0.66
N TYR A 64 -16.83 3.52 0.64
CA TYR A 64 -15.58 3.48 1.39
C TYR A 64 -15.63 4.26 2.70
N SER A 65 -16.81 4.46 3.30
CA SER A 65 -16.97 5.30 4.51
C SER A 65 -16.19 4.77 5.73
N GLY A 66 -16.03 3.46 5.86
CA GLY A 66 -15.18 2.88 6.90
C GLY A 66 -13.71 3.31 6.80
N LEU A 67 -13.22 3.45 5.57
CA LEU A 67 -11.86 3.90 5.27
C LEU A 67 -11.75 5.43 5.32
N THR A 68 -12.58 6.12 4.52
CA THR A 68 -12.44 7.56 4.29
C THR A 68 -13.10 8.42 5.38
N GLY A 69 -13.95 7.82 6.20
CA GLY A 69 -14.69 8.52 7.26
C GLY A 69 -15.90 9.30 6.76
N THR A 70 -16.74 9.67 7.72
CA THR A 70 -17.88 10.58 7.49
C THR A 70 -17.40 12.02 7.19
N PRO A 71 -18.27 12.91 6.71
CA PRO A 71 -17.92 14.32 6.56
C PRO A 71 -17.38 14.97 7.84
N GLU A 72 -17.93 14.62 9.00
CA GLU A 72 -17.48 15.11 10.32
C GLU A 72 -16.06 14.60 10.65
N MET A 73 -15.77 13.31 10.39
CA MET A 73 -14.43 12.74 10.57
C MET A 73 -13.39 13.38 9.64
N LYS A 74 -13.76 13.67 8.39
CA LYS A 74 -12.90 14.37 7.44
C LYS A 74 -12.63 15.83 7.88
N LYS A 75 -13.65 16.51 8.40
CA LYS A 75 -13.50 17.85 8.98
C LYS A 75 -12.59 17.81 10.20
N TRP A 76 -12.84 16.89 11.12
CA TRP A 76 -12.01 16.69 12.31
C TRP A 76 -10.55 16.43 11.94
N TYR A 77 -10.30 15.55 10.95
CA TYR A 77 -8.96 15.27 10.43
C TYR A 77 -8.25 16.55 9.93
N ALA A 78 -8.96 17.40 9.21
CA ALA A 78 -8.40 18.64 8.68
C ALA A 78 -8.04 19.66 9.79
N GLU A 79 -8.87 19.73 10.85
CA GLU A 79 -8.77 20.75 11.90
C GLU A 79 -7.80 20.38 13.03
N HIS A 80 -7.57 19.07 13.30
CA HIS A 80 -6.84 18.61 14.49
C HIS A 80 -5.47 18.00 14.20
N GLY A 81 -5.17 17.69 12.94
CA GLY A 81 -3.88 17.09 12.59
C GLY A 81 -2.77 18.11 12.44
N GLU A 82 -1.61 17.81 12.98
CA GLU A 82 -0.36 18.57 12.84
C GLU A 82 0.49 17.95 11.71
N ASP A 83 0.92 18.78 10.75
CA ASP A 83 1.78 18.32 9.67
C ASP A 83 3.20 18.08 10.18
N VAL A 84 3.73 16.89 9.89
CA VAL A 84 5.08 16.48 10.28
C VAL A 84 5.82 15.92 9.06
N TYR A 85 7.13 15.96 9.10
CA TYR A 85 7.97 15.57 7.97
C TYR A 85 9.16 14.75 8.42
N ILE A 86 9.56 13.82 7.58
CA ILE A 86 10.85 13.12 7.66
C ILE A 86 11.62 13.32 6.36
N THR A 87 12.90 13.01 6.39
CA THR A 87 13.71 12.81 5.19
C THR A 87 14.09 11.34 5.10
N SER A 88 13.71 10.69 4.01
CA SER A 88 14.05 9.30 3.71
C SER A 88 14.51 9.21 2.25
N ASP A 89 15.66 8.59 2.00
CA ASP A 89 16.23 8.43 0.65
C ASP A 89 16.29 9.77 -0.14
N SER A 90 16.68 10.86 0.56
CA SER A 90 16.70 12.23 0.05
C SER A 90 15.35 12.84 -0.32
N LEU A 91 14.22 12.17 -0.03
CA LEU A 91 12.88 12.68 -0.21
C LEU A 91 12.36 13.27 1.10
N ARG A 92 11.72 14.42 1.03
CA ARG A 92 10.94 14.98 2.13
C ARG A 92 9.55 14.35 2.10
N LEU A 93 9.25 13.53 3.10
CA LEU A 93 7.96 12.84 3.20
C LEU A 93 7.08 13.50 4.25
N HIS A 94 5.80 13.57 3.94
CA HIS A 94 4.77 14.20 4.75
C HIS A 94 3.98 13.15 5.54
N GLY A 95 3.60 13.51 6.75
CA GLY A 95 2.62 12.80 7.57
C GLY A 95 1.81 13.78 8.40
N LYS A 96 0.68 13.32 8.89
CA LYS A 96 -0.20 14.10 9.77
C LYS A 96 -0.35 13.40 11.10
N LYS A 97 0.05 14.09 12.17
CA LYS A 97 0.04 13.60 13.54
C LYS A 97 -1.22 14.07 14.26
N PHE A 98 -1.89 13.15 14.94
CA PHE A 98 -3.03 13.39 15.81
C PHE A 98 -2.65 12.97 17.22
N LYS A 99 -2.49 13.95 18.10
CA LYS A 99 -2.02 13.72 19.46
C LYS A 99 -3.15 13.22 20.36
N ASN A 100 -2.81 12.24 21.20
CA ASN A 100 -3.61 11.78 22.32
C ASN A 100 -2.72 11.66 23.57
N ASP A 101 -3.29 11.31 24.71
CA ASP A 101 -2.52 11.07 25.92
C ASP A 101 -1.84 9.70 25.91
N GLY A 102 -0.69 9.61 26.60
CA GLY A 102 0.04 8.36 26.76
C GLY A 102 0.96 7.97 25.61
N SER A 103 1.47 6.73 25.67
CA SER A 103 2.55 6.22 24.82
C SER A 103 2.08 5.19 23.77
N LYS A 104 0.77 5.14 23.48
CA LYS A 104 0.20 4.27 22.45
C LYS A 104 0.18 5.01 21.12
N TYR A 105 0.79 4.42 20.10
CA TYR A 105 0.89 5.03 18.76
C TYR A 105 0.44 4.08 17.67
N VAL A 106 -0.12 4.61 16.60
CA VAL A 106 -0.36 3.87 15.36
C VAL A 106 0.12 4.67 14.16
N ILE A 107 0.87 4.01 13.26
CA ILE A 107 1.20 4.53 11.93
C ILE A 107 0.17 3.96 10.96
N VAL A 108 -0.51 4.84 10.21
CA VAL A 108 -1.54 4.46 9.24
C VAL A 108 -1.03 4.72 7.83
N CYS A 109 -0.89 3.64 7.04
CA CYS A 109 -0.39 3.65 5.67
C CYS A 109 -1.53 3.42 4.67
N HIS A 110 -1.68 4.32 3.69
CA HIS A 110 -2.73 4.29 2.68
C HIS A 110 -2.41 3.38 1.49
N GLY A 111 -3.42 3.09 0.66
CA GLY A 111 -3.29 2.31 -0.57
C GLY A 111 -2.76 3.09 -1.77
N TYR A 112 -2.54 2.38 -2.88
CA TYR A 112 -2.06 2.90 -4.17
C TYR A 112 -2.95 4.05 -4.67
N THR A 113 -2.35 5.11 -5.22
CA THR A 113 -2.99 6.36 -5.68
C THR A 113 -3.86 7.09 -4.65
N SER A 114 -3.83 6.67 -3.37
CA SER A 114 -4.50 7.30 -2.25
C SER A 114 -3.60 8.33 -1.55
N LYS A 115 -3.94 8.74 -0.35
CA LYS A 115 -3.15 9.64 0.51
C LYS A 115 -3.65 9.59 1.95
N ALA A 116 -2.84 10.10 2.89
CA ALA A 116 -3.12 10.08 4.32
C ALA A 116 -4.52 10.59 4.69
N LYS A 117 -4.98 11.67 4.08
CA LYS A 117 -6.33 12.23 4.35
C LYS A 117 -7.49 11.30 3.97
N HIS A 118 -7.26 10.35 3.07
CA HIS A 118 -8.28 9.36 2.71
C HIS A 118 -8.42 8.25 3.76
N MET A 119 -7.54 8.23 4.76
CA MET A 119 -7.59 7.32 5.90
C MET A 119 -8.31 7.93 7.13
N ALA A 120 -9.05 9.02 6.95
CA ALA A 120 -9.66 9.77 8.06
C ALA A 120 -10.58 8.91 8.95
N GLY A 121 -11.25 7.90 8.40
CA GLY A 121 -12.06 6.94 9.17
C GLY A 121 -11.22 6.13 10.14
N PHE A 122 -10.10 5.58 9.67
CA PHE A 122 -9.17 4.82 10.50
C PHE A 122 -8.47 5.71 11.53
N VAL A 123 -8.01 6.89 11.10
CA VAL A 123 -7.37 7.87 12.00
C VAL A 123 -8.29 8.24 13.15
N ASN A 124 -9.55 8.60 12.85
CA ASN A 124 -10.53 8.97 13.86
C ASN A 124 -10.83 7.81 14.81
N LYS A 125 -10.95 6.60 14.26
CA LYS A 125 -11.26 5.42 15.07
C LYS A 125 -10.09 5.05 16.00
N PHE A 126 -8.85 4.99 15.53
CA PHE A 126 -7.70 4.74 16.39
C PHE A 126 -7.50 5.85 17.44
N HIS A 127 -7.74 7.11 17.04
CA HIS A 127 -7.70 8.21 18.00
C HIS A 127 -8.76 8.06 19.09
N SER A 128 -9.98 7.62 18.74
CA SER A 128 -11.05 7.35 19.72
C SER A 128 -10.72 6.20 20.70
N PHE A 129 -9.81 5.31 20.31
CA PHE A 129 -9.26 4.23 21.17
C PHE A 129 -8.10 4.71 22.06
N GLY A 130 -7.77 5.99 22.05
CA GLY A 130 -6.72 6.58 22.89
C GLY A 130 -5.31 6.49 22.27
N TYR A 131 -5.17 6.22 20.96
CA TYR A 131 -3.88 6.21 20.29
C TYR A 131 -3.49 7.60 19.76
N ASN A 132 -2.21 7.93 19.90
CA ASN A 132 -1.59 8.92 19.03
C ASN A 132 -1.53 8.33 17.61
N VAL A 133 -2.02 9.05 16.61
CA VAL A 133 -2.07 8.54 15.24
C VAL A 133 -1.13 9.33 14.34
N LEU A 134 -0.35 8.64 13.53
CA LEU A 134 0.47 9.20 12.48
C LEU A 134 0.00 8.64 11.14
N ALA A 135 -0.77 9.41 10.39
CA ALA A 135 -1.18 9.08 9.03
C ALA A 135 -0.13 9.60 8.04
N VAL A 136 0.49 8.71 7.27
CA VAL A 136 1.61 9.06 6.41
C VAL A 136 1.21 9.07 4.94
N ASP A 137 1.70 10.06 4.18
CA ASP A 137 1.70 10.03 2.72
C ASP A 137 2.91 9.23 2.25
N ALA A 138 2.67 8.13 1.55
CA ALA A 138 3.73 7.34 0.93
C ALA A 138 4.51 8.19 -0.10
N ARG A 139 5.74 7.80 -0.44
CA ARG A 139 6.51 8.47 -1.49
C ARG A 139 5.70 8.61 -2.78
N ALA A 140 5.84 9.72 -3.49
CA ALA A 140 5.09 10.08 -4.69
C ALA A 140 3.56 10.22 -4.50
N HIS A 141 3.06 10.31 -3.26
CA HIS A 141 1.65 10.52 -2.94
C HIS A 141 1.45 11.74 -2.03
N GLY A 142 0.22 12.28 -2.06
CA GLY A 142 -0.18 13.39 -1.19
C GLY A 142 0.77 14.57 -1.26
N ASP A 143 1.29 14.99 -0.10
CA ASP A 143 2.24 16.08 0.06
C ASP A 143 3.69 15.58 0.24
N SER A 144 3.94 14.28 0.06
CA SER A 144 5.27 13.68 0.02
C SER A 144 5.93 13.87 -1.34
N GLU A 145 7.25 14.10 -1.30
CA GLU A 145 8.06 14.15 -2.52
C GLU A 145 8.20 12.76 -3.16
N GLY A 146 8.77 12.76 -4.35
CA GLY A 146 8.97 11.59 -5.17
C GLY A 146 8.20 11.63 -6.46
N THR A 147 8.54 10.73 -7.36
CA THR A 147 7.92 10.64 -8.70
C THR A 147 7.65 9.20 -9.09
N LYS A 148 8.03 8.26 -8.23
CA LYS A 148 7.92 6.84 -8.43
C LYS A 148 7.23 6.23 -7.23
N ILE A 149 6.14 5.51 -7.49
CA ILE A 149 5.43 4.75 -6.47
C ILE A 149 6.25 3.53 -6.11
N GLY A 150 6.51 3.31 -4.83
CA GLY A 150 7.43 2.27 -4.38
C GLY A 150 6.81 0.90 -4.17
N MET A 151 5.49 0.78 -4.31
CA MET A 151 4.75 -0.48 -4.12
C MET A 151 5.12 -1.24 -2.82
N GLY A 152 5.47 -0.48 -1.77
CA GLY A 152 5.85 -1.00 -0.46
C GLY A 152 7.35 -1.30 -0.30
N TRP A 153 8.11 -1.49 -1.38
CA TRP A 153 9.49 -1.95 -1.24
C TRP A 153 10.45 -0.88 -0.72
N PRO A 154 10.64 0.27 -1.35
CA PRO A 154 11.37 1.38 -0.73
C PRO A 154 10.59 1.98 0.44
N ASP A 155 9.26 2.03 0.38
CA ASP A 155 8.39 2.58 1.42
C ASP A 155 8.56 1.90 2.78
N ARG A 156 8.99 0.63 2.82
CA ARG A 156 9.26 -0.06 4.08
C ARG A 156 10.36 0.62 4.92
N PHE A 157 11.31 1.26 4.26
CA PHE A 157 12.34 2.05 4.94
C PHE A 157 11.80 3.41 5.40
N ASP A 158 10.85 3.99 4.68
CA ASP A 158 10.15 5.20 5.11
C ASP A 158 9.37 4.94 6.41
N VAL A 159 8.74 3.76 6.53
CA VAL A 159 8.08 3.33 7.78
C VAL A 159 9.09 3.29 8.94
N ILE A 160 10.31 2.82 8.70
CA ILE A 160 11.37 2.81 9.74
C ILE A 160 11.73 4.23 10.17
N GLU A 161 11.84 5.17 9.24
CA GLU A 161 12.11 6.58 9.57
C GLU A 161 10.93 7.21 10.34
N TRP A 162 9.68 6.88 10.01
CA TRP A 162 8.52 7.30 10.79
C TRP A 162 8.52 6.72 12.21
N ILE A 163 8.93 5.45 12.38
CA ILE A 163 9.11 4.85 13.70
C ILE A 163 10.17 5.61 14.50
N LYS A 164 11.31 5.94 13.89
CA LYS A 164 12.37 6.73 14.54
C LYS A 164 11.87 8.11 14.96
N LEU A 165 11.07 8.76 14.14
CA LEU A 165 10.45 10.05 14.48
C LEU A 165 9.54 9.92 15.71
N ILE A 166 8.68 8.91 15.78
CA ILE A 166 7.84 8.65 16.96
C ILE A 166 8.71 8.42 18.20
N LEU A 167 9.77 7.61 18.10
CA LEU A 167 10.68 7.34 19.21
C LEU A 167 11.48 8.57 19.66
N SER A 168 11.67 9.56 18.79
CA SER A 168 12.25 10.86 19.17
C SER A 168 11.27 11.72 19.99
N TRP A 169 9.97 11.52 19.82
CA TRP A 169 8.94 12.20 20.64
C TRP A 169 8.70 11.47 21.95
N ASP A 170 8.73 10.13 21.90
CA ASP A 170 8.45 9.27 23.04
C ASP A 170 9.25 7.96 22.94
N ALA A 171 10.30 7.87 23.72
CA ALA A 171 11.16 6.67 23.76
C ALA A 171 10.43 5.41 24.27
N ASN A 172 9.32 5.57 24.99
CA ASN A 172 8.49 4.49 25.53
C ASN A 172 7.32 4.13 24.60
N ALA A 173 7.21 4.76 23.44
CA ALA A 173 6.12 4.52 22.51
C ALA A 173 5.91 3.03 22.24
N GLN A 174 4.66 2.60 22.26
CA GLN A 174 4.19 1.29 21.81
C GLN A 174 3.49 1.48 20.48
N ILE A 175 4.08 0.97 19.41
CA ILE A 175 3.73 1.33 18.04
C ILE A 175 3.02 0.17 17.34
N ILE A 176 1.85 0.45 16.78
CA ILE A 176 1.13 -0.43 15.84
C ILE A 176 1.41 0.08 14.41
N LEU A 177 1.69 -0.83 13.51
CA LEU A 177 1.73 -0.54 12.08
C LEU A 177 0.42 -1.00 11.45
N HIS A 178 -0.33 -0.09 10.85
CA HIS A 178 -1.59 -0.38 10.17
C HIS A 178 -1.49 0.04 8.70
N GLY A 179 -1.92 -0.82 7.79
CA GLY A 179 -1.93 -0.50 6.37
C GLY A 179 -3.10 -1.13 5.63
N VAL A 180 -3.52 -0.48 4.53
CA VAL A 180 -4.57 -0.96 3.63
C VAL A 180 -4.00 -1.10 2.23
N SER A 181 -4.23 -2.23 1.55
CA SER A 181 -3.80 -2.49 0.17
C SER A 181 -2.26 -2.33 0.02
N MET A 182 -1.77 -1.41 -0.82
CA MET A 182 -0.33 -1.08 -0.90
C MET A 182 0.25 -0.74 0.49
N GLY A 183 -0.49 -0.03 1.34
CA GLY A 183 -0.08 0.25 2.71
C GLY A 183 0.06 -1.02 3.56
N ALA A 184 -0.82 -2.01 3.36
CA ALA A 184 -0.72 -3.31 4.02
C ALA A 184 0.53 -4.07 3.56
N ALA A 185 0.79 -4.11 2.25
CA ALA A 185 2.03 -4.68 1.73
C ALA A 185 3.27 -3.95 2.28
N THR A 186 3.20 -2.61 2.42
CA THR A 186 4.28 -1.79 2.99
C THR A 186 4.59 -2.19 4.43
N VAL A 187 3.57 -2.28 5.31
CA VAL A 187 3.80 -2.65 6.71
C VAL A 187 4.23 -4.10 6.87
N LEU A 188 3.74 -5.01 6.02
CA LEU A 188 4.23 -6.39 5.97
C LEU A 188 5.69 -6.47 5.51
N MET A 189 6.07 -5.70 4.48
CA MET A 189 7.47 -5.63 4.04
C MET A 189 8.37 -5.01 5.10
N ALA A 190 7.91 -3.98 5.82
CA ALA A 190 8.64 -3.36 6.91
C ALA A 190 8.83 -4.33 8.09
N SER A 191 7.85 -5.18 8.39
CA SER A 191 7.92 -6.13 9.49
C SER A 191 9.03 -7.18 9.35
N GLY A 192 9.49 -7.43 8.13
CA GLY A 192 10.63 -8.33 7.86
C GLY A 192 12.00 -7.67 8.01
N GLU A 193 12.06 -6.37 8.28
CA GLU A 193 13.29 -5.64 8.58
C GLU A 193 13.58 -5.66 10.09
N VAL A 194 14.77 -5.20 10.48
CA VAL A 194 15.14 -5.08 11.89
C VAL A 194 14.42 -3.86 12.48
N LEU A 195 13.36 -4.10 13.22
CA LEU A 195 12.57 -3.05 13.88
C LEU A 195 12.84 -2.98 15.39
N PRO A 196 12.70 -1.81 16.02
CA PRO A 196 12.79 -1.68 17.48
C PRO A 196 11.66 -2.44 18.17
N LYS A 197 11.93 -2.95 19.37
CA LYS A 197 10.95 -3.68 20.22
C LYS A 197 9.71 -2.86 20.60
N ASN A 198 9.73 -1.57 20.31
CA ASN A 198 8.61 -0.64 20.44
C ASN A 198 7.49 -0.93 19.43
N VAL A 199 7.79 -1.56 18.29
CA VAL A 199 6.77 -2.04 17.36
C VAL A 199 6.17 -3.31 17.92
N LYS A 200 4.89 -3.26 18.25
CA LYS A 200 4.18 -4.31 19.01
C LYS A 200 3.33 -5.21 18.15
N ALA A 201 2.73 -4.67 17.08
CA ALA A 201 1.89 -5.44 16.19
C ALA A 201 1.78 -4.80 14.80
N VAL A 202 1.39 -5.60 13.84
CA VAL A 202 1.08 -5.22 12.46
C VAL A 202 -0.37 -5.58 12.16
N ILE A 203 -1.09 -4.70 11.48
CA ILE A 203 -2.44 -4.93 10.96
C ILE A 203 -2.40 -4.66 9.46
N ALA A 204 -2.63 -5.70 8.67
CA ALA A 204 -2.56 -5.65 7.21
C ALA A 204 -3.92 -5.99 6.61
N ASP A 205 -4.62 -4.98 6.05
CA ASP A 205 -5.92 -5.14 5.41
C ASP A 205 -5.75 -5.17 3.88
N CYS A 206 -6.18 -6.25 3.25
CA CYS A 206 -6.12 -6.55 1.81
C CYS A 206 -4.74 -6.33 1.15
N GLY A 207 -3.66 -6.76 1.82
CA GLY A 207 -2.31 -6.70 1.28
C GLY A 207 -2.02 -7.78 0.25
N TYR A 208 -1.13 -7.49 -0.71
CA TYR A 208 -0.69 -8.43 -1.75
C TYR A 208 0.62 -9.13 -1.40
N THR A 209 0.88 -10.25 -2.08
CA THR A 209 2.07 -11.11 -1.87
C THR A 209 3.35 -10.47 -2.37
N SER A 210 3.32 -9.82 -3.54
CA SER A 210 4.46 -9.13 -4.14
C SER A 210 4.00 -8.11 -5.18
N GLU A 211 4.85 -7.13 -5.48
CA GLU A 211 4.64 -6.21 -6.61
C GLU A 211 4.53 -6.96 -7.94
N TRP A 212 5.28 -8.05 -8.10
CA TRP A 212 5.20 -8.89 -9.29
C TRP A 212 3.83 -9.52 -9.48
N ASP A 213 3.25 -10.09 -8.41
CA ASP A 213 1.96 -10.75 -8.47
C ASP A 213 0.83 -9.73 -8.72
N GLU A 214 0.92 -8.58 -8.07
CA GLU A 214 -0.03 -7.47 -8.25
C GLU A 214 0.00 -6.97 -9.71
N PHE A 215 1.16 -6.66 -10.26
CA PHE A 215 1.27 -6.20 -11.65
C PHE A 215 0.93 -7.27 -12.68
N ARG A 216 1.18 -8.54 -12.37
CA ARG A 216 0.75 -9.64 -13.23
C ARG A 216 -0.76 -9.75 -13.28
N LEU A 217 -1.44 -9.51 -12.17
CA LEU A 217 -2.90 -9.48 -12.11
C LEU A 217 -3.45 -8.27 -12.85
N GLU A 218 -2.88 -7.09 -12.63
CA GLU A 218 -3.25 -5.86 -13.33
C GLU A 218 -3.10 -6.01 -14.86
N ALA A 219 -1.97 -6.55 -15.31
CA ALA A 219 -1.74 -6.82 -16.73
C ALA A 219 -2.80 -7.78 -17.31
N LYS A 220 -3.19 -8.82 -16.54
CA LYS A 220 -4.26 -9.73 -16.93
C LYS A 220 -5.60 -9.03 -17.06
N ASN A 221 -5.95 -8.18 -16.10
CA ASN A 221 -7.21 -7.42 -16.10
C ASN A 221 -7.27 -6.42 -17.26
N LEU A 222 -6.13 -5.83 -17.62
CA LEU A 222 -5.99 -4.93 -18.77
C LEU A 222 -5.82 -5.67 -20.10
N HIS A 223 -5.86 -7.02 -20.13
CA HIS A 223 -5.62 -7.84 -21.31
C HIS A 223 -4.26 -7.59 -21.98
N ILE A 224 -3.27 -7.18 -21.18
CA ILE A 224 -1.88 -7.01 -21.63
C ILE A 224 -1.13 -8.34 -21.45
N PRO A 225 -0.40 -8.84 -22.46
CA PRO A 225 0.44 -10.00 -22.30
C PRO A 225 1.51 -9.73 -21.24
N TRP A 226 1.40 -10.38 -20.06
CA TRP A 226 2.38 -10.20 -18.99
C TRP A 226 3.79 -10.61 -19.42
N PHE A 227 3.91 -11.66 -20.24
CA PHE A 227 5.18 -12.07 -20.86
C PHE A 227 5.22 -11.61 -22.33
N PRO A 228 6.30 -10.95 -22.80
CA PRO A 228 7.52 -10.58 -22.08
C PRO A 228 7.49 -9.19 -21.40
N VAL A 229 6.36 -8.45 -21.48
CA VAL A 229 6.26 -7.03 -21.09
C VAL A 229 6.61 -6.81 -19.62
N LEU A 230 5.97 -7.55 -18.71
CA LEU A 230 6.23 -7.41 -17.27
C LEU A 230 7.66 -7.80 -16.88
N ASN A 231 8.24 -8.81 -17.55
CA ASN A 231 9.63 -9.15 -17.33
C ASN A 231 10.57 -8.00 -17.71
N ALA A 232 10.32 -7.35 -18.85
CA ALA A 232 11.11 -6.22 -19.29
C ALA A 232 10.90 -4.98 -18.41
N ALA A 233 9.66 -4.72 -17.95
CA ALA A 233 9.35 -3.67 -16.98
C ALA A 233 10.04 -3.90 -15.62
N SER A 234 10.10 -5.13 -15.15
CA SER A 234 10.83 -5.51 -13.92
C SER A 234 12.35 -5.29 -14.05
N VAL A 235 12.93 -5.60 -15.22
CA VAL A 235 14.33 -5.27 -15.50
C VAL A 235 14.54 -3.75 -15.54
N LEU A 236 13.59 -3.02 -16.12
CA LEU A 236 13.63 -1.57 -16.19
C LEU A 236 13.61 -0.94 -14.79
N SER A 237 12.72 -1.43 -13.90
CA SER A 237 12.71 -1.05 -12.48
C SER A 237 14.06 -1.33 -11.82
N LYS A 238 14.65 -2.52 -12.05
CA LYS A 238 15.98 -2.83 -11.53
C LYS A 238 17.05 -1.82 -11.93
N LEU A 239 17.01 -1.35 -13.17
CA LEU A 239 17.98 -0.39 -13.69
C LEU A 239 17.72 1.04 -13.18
N ARG A 240 16.47 1.44 -12.96
CA ARG A 240 16.07 2.81 -12.61
C ARG A 240 15.87 3.03 -11.12
N ASP A 241 15.40 1.99 -10.41
CA ASP A 241 14.95 2.07 -9.03
C ASP A 241 15.80 1.21 -8.08
N GLY A 242 16.70 0.38 -8.64
CA GLY A 242 17.63 -0.47 -7.88
C GLY A 242 17.05 -1.81 -7.42
N TYR A 243 15.76 -2.10 -7.66
CA TYR A 243 15.11 -3.37 -7.32
C TYR A 243 14.20 -3.83 -8.44
N ASP A 244 13.98 -5.13 -8.53
CA ASP A 244 13.01 -5.73 -9.45
C ASP A 244 11.70 -6.09 -8.76
N PHE A 245 10.61 -6.23 -9.51
CA PHE A 245 9.27 -6.48 -8.96
C PHE A 245 9.15 -7.75 -8.13
N LYS A 246 9.99 -8.75 -8.38
CA LYS A 246 10.00 -10.01 -7.58
C LYS A 246 10.71 -9.83 -6.24
N GLN A 247 11.68 -8.91 -6.19
CA GLN A 247 12.37 -8.57 -4.96
C GLN A 247 11.44 -7.84 -3.98
N ALA A 248 10.49 -7.05 -4.50
CA ALA A 248 9.47 -6.35 -3.73
C ALA A 248 8.35 -7.34 -3.29
N SER A 249 8.64 -8.14 -2.25
CA SER A 249 7.78 -9.25 -1.82
C SER A 249 7.45 -9.17 -0.33
N ALA A 250 6.17 -8.93 -0.03
CA ALA A 250 5.63 -9.05 1.32
C ALA A 250 5.70 -10.52 1.79
N LEU A 251 5.48 -11.47 0.87
CA LEU A 251 5.54 -12.91 1.16
C LEU A 251 6.92 -13.34 1.70
N GLU A 252 8.01 -12.82 1.12
CA GLU A 252 9.35 -13.12 1.59
C GLU A 252 9.70 -12.38 2.89
N GLN A 253 9.10 -11.23 3.13
CA GLN A 253 9.36 -10.46 4.34
C GLN A 253 8.60 -11.00 5.56
N VAL A 254 7.36 -11.44 5.41
CA VAL A 254 6.62 -12.02 6.55
C VAL A 254 7.25 -13.32 7.08
N LYS A 255 8.02 -14.04 6.27
CA LYS A 255 8.81 -15.21 6.72
C LYS A 255 9.90 -14.83 7.73
N LYS A 256 10.39 -13.59 7.68
CA LYS A 256 11.46 -13.06 8.55
C LYS A 256 10.89 -12.36 9.78
N SER A 257 9.63 -11.91 9.71
CA SER A 257 8.99 -11.18 10.78
C SER A 257 8.72 -12.06 12.00
N SER A 258 8.99 -11.51 13.19
CA SER A 258 8.57 -12.07 14.47
C SER A 258 7.48 -11.23 15.15
N ILE A 259 7.01 -10.17 14.47
CA ILE A 259 6.04 -9.22 15.03
C ILE A 259 4.64 -9.79 14.87
N PRO A 260 3.83 -9.86 15.94
CA PRO A 260 2.45 -10.30 15.87
C PRO A 260 1.67 -9.59 14.77
N THR A 261 0.97 -10.35 13.92
CA THR A 261 0.33 -9.79 12.72
C THR A 261 -1.14 -10.24 12.61
N LEU A 262 -2.03 -9.26 12.44
CA LEU A 262 -3.43 -9.47 12.06
C LEU A 262 -3.57 -9.25 10.54
N PHE A 263 -3.96 -10.31 9.85
CA PHE A 263 -4.29 -10.26 8.43
C PHE A 263 -5.81 -10.10 8.26
N ILE A 264 -6.24 -9.14 7.46
CA ILE A 264 -7.66 -8.89 7.19
C ILE A 264 -7.89 -8.91 5.69
N HIS A 265 -9.00 -9.53 5.22
CA HIS A 265 -9.32 -9.54 3.79
C HIS A 265 -10.81 -9.77 3.55
N GLY A 266 -11.32 -9.14 2.49
CA GLY A 266 -12.66 -9.39 1.98
C GLY A 266 -12.70 -10.58 1.01
N THR A 267 -13.74 -11.42 1.08
CA THR A 267 -13.85 -12.60 0.21
C THR A 267 -14.15 -12.29 -1.26
N GLU A 268 -14.65 -11.08 -1.55
CA GLU A 268 -15.00 -10.62 -2.90
C GLU A 268 -14.05 -9.54 -3.41
N ASP A 269 -12.79 -9.60 -2.95
CA ASP A 269 -11.75 -8.72 -3.44
C ASP A 269 -11.28 -9.15 -4.83
N GLU A 270 -11.68 -8.37 -5.85
CA GLU A 270 -11.33 -8.61 -7.25
C GLU A 270 -10.00 -7.94 -7.65
N LEU A 271 -9.50 -7.00 -6.83
CA LEU A 271 -8.26 -6.28 -7.11
C LEU A 271 -7.05 -7.05 -6.54
N VAL A 272 -7.10 -7.36 -5.26
CA VAL A 272 -6.14 -8.23 -4.58
C VAL A 272 -6.88 -9.51 -4.17
N PRO A 273 -6.71 -10.63 -4.90
CA PRO A 273 -7.49 -11.84 -4.65
C PRO A 273 -7.29 -12.38 -3.24
N TYR A 274 -8.38 -12.86 -2.64
CA TYR A 274 -8.39 -13.41 -1.28
C TYR A 274 -7.33 -14.50 -1.03
N CYS A 275 -6.97 -15.29 -2.05
CA CYS A 275 -5.92 -16.32 -1.92
C CYS A 275 -4.56 -15.74 -1.50
N MET A 276 -4.29 -14.45 -1.75
CA MET A 276 -3.05 -13.80 -1.29
C MET A 276 -3.01 -13.69 0.23
N LEU A 277 -4.17 -13.52 0.90
CA LEU A 277 -4.22 -13.63 2.37
C LEU A 277 -3.76 -15.01 2.84
N ASP A 278 -4.28 -16.09 2.24
CA ASP A 278 -3.93 -17.46 2.64
C ASP A 278 -2.44 -17.74 2.47
N GLU A 279 -1.84 -17.22 1.40
CA GLU A 279 -0.41 -17.34 1.14
C GLU A 279 0.42 -16.56 2.18
N LEU A 280 0.08 -15.30 2.43
CA LEU A 280 0.75 -14.46 3.43
C LEU A 280 0.59 -15.03 4.84
N TYR A 281 -0.62 -15.42 5.22
CA TYR A 281 -0.91 -16.01 6.51
C TYR A 281 -0.12 -17.31 6.72
N THR A 282 -0.11 -18.19 5.73
CA THR A 282 0.62 -19.46 5.81
C THR A 282 2.13 -19.24 5.95
N ALA A 283 2.68 -18.27 5.19
CA ALA A 283 4.12 -17.99 5.16
C ALA A 283 4.63 -17.24 6.39
N ALA A 284 3.78 -16.47 7.08
CA ALA A 284 4.18 -15.66 8.22
C ALA A 284 4.71 -16.53 9.38
N ASN A 285 5.88 -16.17 9.91
CA ASN A 285 6.58 -16.91 10.97
C ASN A 285 6.47 -16.20 12.32
N CYS A 286 5.32 -15.61 12.64
CA CYS A 286 5.04 -14.88 13.86
C CYS A 286 3.71 -15.33 14.48
N GLU A 287 3.39 -14.86 15.68
CA GLU A 287 2.02 -14.92 16.19
C GLU A 287 1.10 -14.21 15.23
N LYS A 288 0.00 -14.85 14.83
CA LYS A 288 -0.85 -14.35 13.77
C LYS A 288 -2.31 -14.70 13.95
N GLU A 289 -3.15 -13.78 13.52
CA GLU A 289 -4.59 -13.96 13.43
C GLU A 289 -5.07 -13.53 12.05
N CYS A 290 -6.24 -13.99 11.64
CA CYS A 290 -6.88 -13.52 10.42
C CYS A 290 -8.35 -13.19 10.64
N LEU A 291 -8.81 -12.16 9.94
CA LEU A 291 -10.21 -11.79 9.81
C LEU A 291 -10.62 -11.86 8.35
N THR A 292 -11.50 -12.81 8.04
CA THR A 292 -12.15 -12.91 6.74
C THR A 292 -13.49 -12.19 6.79
N VAL A 293 -13.68 -11.16 5.95
CA VAL A 293 -14.97 -10.45 5.87
C VAL A 293 -15.72 -10.91 4.63
N LYS A 294 -16.76 -11.71 4.87
CA LYS A 294 -17.60 -12.25 3.79
C LYS A 294 -18.32 -11.14 3.03
N GLY A 295 -18.26 -11.18 1.71
CA GLY A 295 -18.93 -10.22 0.82
C GLY A 295 -18.22 -8.87 0.72
N ALA A 296 -17.12 -8.66 1.41
CA ALA A 296 -16.34 -7.44 1.26
C ALA A 296 -15.43 -7.51 0.02
N GLY A 297 -15.46 -6.46 -0.78
CA GLY A 297 -14.53 -6.21 -1.86
C GLY A 297 -13.25 -5.52 -1.35
N HIS A 298 -12.42 -5.04 -2.29
CA HIS A 298 -11.14 -4.40 -1.99
C HIS A 298 -11.27 -3.20 -1.06
N ALA A 299 -10.53 -3.21 0.06
CA ALA A 299 -10.52 -2.16 1.08
C ALA A 299 -11.90 -1.84 1.71
N LEU A 300 -12.85 -2.79 1.66
CA LEU A 300 -14.21 -2.62 2.14
C LEU A 300 -14.50 -3.36 3.45
N SER A 301 -13.55 -4.09 4.00
CA SER A 301 -13.75 -4.89 5.22
C SER A 301 -14.32 -4.07 6.37
N SER A 302 -13.77 -2.88 6.63
CA SER A 302 -14.23 -1.97 7.68
C SER A 302 -15.57 -1.30 7.40
N SER A 303 -16.00 -1.23 6.12
CA SER A 303 -17.29 -0.66 5.73
C SER A 303 -18.41 -1.70 5.77
N VAL A 304 -18.11 -2.95 5.35
CA VAL A 304 -19.08 -4.04 5.27
C VAL A 304 -19.42 -4.62 6.65
N ALA A 305 -18.43 -4.76 7.52
CA ALA A 305 -18.59 -5.34 8.85
C ALA A 305 -17.86 -4.50 9.92
N PRO A 306 -18.29 -3.23 10.15
CA PRO A 306 -17.54 -2.29 11.00
C PRO A 306 -17.35 -2.78 12.44
N GLU A 307 -18.39 -3.32 13.07
CA GLU A 307 -18.31 -3.83 14.44
C GLU A 307 -17.36 -5.03 14.53
N LEU A 308 -17.49 -5.99 13.64
CA LEU A 308 -16.64 -7.18 13.60
C LEU A 308 -15.17 -6.75 13.36
N TYR A 309 -14.95 -5.86 12.41
CA TYR A 309 -13.63 -5.34 12.07
C TYR A 309 -12.94 -4.71 13.30
N TRP A 310 -13.58 -3.74 13.90
CA TRP A 310 -12.98 -2.98 14.98
C TRP A 310 -12.87 -3.76 16.28
N ASN A 311 -13.84 -4.63 16.60
CA ASN A 311 -13.74 -5.54 17.75
C ASN A 311 -12.56 -6.51 17.58
N THR A 312 -12.33 -7.02 16.36
CA THR A 312 -11.18 -7.90 16.08
C THR A 312 -9.87 -7.15 16.23
N VAL A 313 -9.78 -5.93 15.68
CA VAL A 313 -8.60 -5.07 15.80
C VAL A 313 -8.31 -4.75 17.27
N GLU A 314 -9.28 -4.30 18.06
CA GLU A 314 -9.09 -4.00 19.48
C GLU A 314 -8.66 -5.22 20.29
N ASN A 315 -9.33 -6.35 20.11
CA ASN A 315 -8.99 -7.60 20.81
C ASN A 315 -7.58 -8.09 20.45
N PHE A 316 -7.17 -7.92 19.19
CA PHE A 316 -5.84 -8.31 18.75
C PHE A 316 -4.76 -7.41 19.39
N ILE A 317 -4.88 -6.09 19.24
CA ILE A 317 -3.86 -5.16 19.75
C ILE A 317 -3.76 -5.15 21.28
N ALA A 318 -4.88 -5.39 22.00
CA ALA A 318 -4.90 -5.46 23.45
C ALA A 318 -4.00 -6.58 24.03
N LYS A 319 -3.61 -7.57 23.22
CA LYS A 319 -2.69 -8.64 23.63
C LYS A 319 -1.24 -8.17 23.72
N TYR A 320 -0.89 -7.11 23.01
CA TYR A 320 0.50 -6.67 22.81
C TYR A 320 0.78 -5.24 23.30
N ILE A 321 -0.26 -4.45 23.54
CA ILE A 321 -0.17 -3.09 24.08
C ILE A 321 -0.49 -3.14 25.57
N THR A 322 0.45 -2.69 26.39
CA THR A 322 0.27 -2.57 27.84
C THR A 322 -0.23 -1.17 28.21
N GLU A 323 -0.95 -1.05 29.33
CA GLU A 323 -1.41 0.23 29.88
C GLU A 323 -0.24 1.13 30.35
#